data_979924132af365081c0f6750fc4f9731
#
_entry.id   979924132af365081c0f6750fc4f9731
#
_cell.length_a   1.000
_cell.length_b   1.000
_cell.length_c   1.000
_cell.angle_alpha   90.00
_cell.angle_beta   90.00
_cell.angle_gamma   90.00
#
_symmetry.space_group_name_H-M   'P 1'
#
loop_
_entity.id
_entity.type
_entity.pdbx_description
1 polymer ?
#
loop_
_entity_poly.entity_id
_entity_poly.type
_entity_poly.pdbx_seq_one_letter_code
_entity_poly.pdbx_strand_id
1 'polypeptide(L)'
;LEEIRALGREVDDPKVPMIFNKQSTSACGPFDEIHDPKVSNKLDYEGELAFIIGKKCRHVPREEAKNVILGYCVSNDVSVRDWQMRVPTFTIGKSFDTHCPFGPSIVTSDEISDPHNLDIKTEVNGEVRQDSNTKNLIFDCFQLVEHLSTSFTLEPGDLILTGTPGGVGIADNNFLKKGDNVKISISELG
;
A
#
# COMPACT_ATOMS: atom_id res chain seq x y z
N LEU A 1 1.93 12.93 0.99
CA LEU A 1 2.56 14.23 1.33
C LEU A 1 2.67 15.16 0.12
N GLU A 2 3.01 14.64 -1.06
CA GLU A 2 3.11 15.42 -2.29
C GLU A 2 1.83 16.23 -2.56
N GLU A 3 0.67 15.61 -2.37
CA GLU A 3 -0.64 16.25 -2.55
C GLU A 3 -0.90 17.37 -1.53
N ILE A 4 -0.51 17.14 -0.27
CA ILE A 4 -0.65 18.16 0.78
C ILE A 4 0.27 19.35 0.47
N ARG A 5 1.48 19.08 -0.03
CA ARG A 5 2.43 20.10 -0.49
C ARG A 5 1.95 20.83 -1.74
N ALA A 6 1.34 20.09 -2.69
CA ALA A 6 0.75 20.68 -3.89
C ALA A 6 -0.41 21.66 -3.58
N LEU A 7 -1.10 21.46 -2.43
CA LEU A 7 -2.10 22.39 -1.90
C LEU A 7 -1.48 23.59 -1.17
N GLY A 8 -0.15 23.80 -1.27
CA GLY A 8 0.56 24.93 -0.66
C GLY A 8 0.71 24.81 0.88
N ARG A 9 0.55 23.62 1.43
CA ARG A 9 0.75 23.39 2.86
C ARG A 9 2.17 22.88 3.10
N GLU A 10 2.92 23.58 3.96
CA GLU A 10 4.18 23.06 4.47
C GLU A 10 3.89 21.90 5.42
N VAL A 11 4.34 20.70 5.05
CA VAL A 11 4.26 19.50 5.88
C VAL A 11 5.64 18.87 5.91
N ASP A 12 6.18 18.78 7.10
CA ASP A 12 7.42 18.04 7.34
C ASP A 12 7.21 16.55 7.06
N ASP A 13 8.28 15.88 6.64
CA ASP A 13 8.27 14.43 6.55
C ASP A 13 8.04 13.84 7.94
N PRO A 14 7.14 12.85 8.07
CA PRO A 14 6.89 12.21 9.35
C PRO A 14 8.18 11.55 9.85
N LYS A 15 8.44 11.67 11.15
CA LYS A 15 9.62 11.04 11.79
C LYS A 15 9.42 9.55 12.05
N VAL A 16 8.17 9.09 12.04
CA VAL A 16 7.79 7.69 12.26
C VAL A 16 6.68 7.31 11.27
N PRO A 17 6.65 6.07 10.79
CA PRO A 17 5.59 5.63 9.89
C PRO A 17 4.23 5.60 10.60
N MET A 18 3.19 5.99 9.88
CA MET A 18 1.81 5.80 10.32
C MET A 18 1.39 4.37 9.99
N ILE A 19 1.10 3.58 11.02
CA ILE A 19 0.74 2.16 10.86
C ILE A 19 -0.72 1.96 11.26
N PHE A 20 -1.45 1.25 10.41
CA PHE A 20 -2.80 0.76 10.68
C PHE A 20 -2.96 -0.65 10.11
N ASN A 21 -3.94 -1.39 10.62
CA ASN A 21 -4.22 -2.73 10.15
C ASN A 21 -5.39 -2.72 9.16
N LYS A 22 -5.36 -3.66 8.23
CA LYS A 22 -6.52 -4.07 7.43
C LYS A 22 -7.05 -5.39 8.00
N GLN A 23 -8.38 -5.55 8.04
CA GLN A 23 -8.99 -6.82 8.45
C GLN A 23 -8.67 -7.93 7.44
N SER A 24 -8.55 -9.15 7.90
CA SER A 24 -8.22 -10.30 7.03
C SER A 24 -9.25 -10.51 5.89
N THR A 25 -10.51 -10.15 6.11
CA THR A 25 -11.57 -10.22 5.08
C THR A 25 -11.43 -9.18 3.99
N SER A 26 -10.58 -8.17 4.16
CA SER A 26 -10.27 -7.21 3.09
C SER A 26 -9.35 -7.82 2.02
N ALA A 27 -8.56 -8.84 2.36
CA ALA A 27 -7.66 -9.51 1.43
C ALA A 27 -8.44 -10.28 0.37
N CYS A 28 -8.07 -10.11 -0.90
CA CYS A 28 -8.68 -10.79 -2.04
C CYS A 28 -7.66 -10.99 -3.17
N GLY A 29 -8.04 -11.74 -4.18
CA GLY A 29 -7.21 -11.98 -5.34
C GLY A 29 -7.00 -10.73 -6.20
N PRO A 30 -5.92 -10.67 -6.99
CA PRO A 30 -5.53 -9.48 -7.75
C PRO A 30 -6.53 -9.08 -8.84
N PHE A 31 -7.41 -10.00 -9.24
CA PHE A 31 -8.43 -9.80 -10.30
C PHE A 31 -9.85 -9.92 -9.75
N ASP A 32 -10.03 -10.01 -8.44
CA ASP A 32 -11.34 -10.07 -7.82
C ASP A 32 -12.06 -8.71 -7.91
N GLU A 33 -13.37 -8.75 -7.93
CA GLU A 33 -14.18 -7.54 -7.88
C GLU A 33 -14.09 -6.88 -6.50
N ILE A 34 -13.85 -5.57 -6.49
CA ILE A 34 -13.91 -4.75 -5.29
C ILE A 34 -15.37 -4.44 -4.98
N HIS A 35 -15.81 -4.75 -3.78
CA HIS A 35 -17.17 -4.47 -3.35
C HIS A 35 -17.39 -2.96 -3.17
N ASP A 36 -18.31 -2.40 -3.95
CA ASP A 36 -18.72 -1.01 -3.81
C ASP A 36 -19.45 -0.81 -2.45
N PRO A 37 -18.94 0.07 -1.56
CA PRO A 37 -19.52 0.23 -0.24
C PRO A 37 -20.86 0.94 -0.30
N LYS A 38 -21.96 0.26 0.09
CA LYS A 38 -23.32 0.83 0.13
C LYS A 38 -23.49 2.08 1.00
N VAL A 39 -22.51 2.35 1.86
CA VAL A 39 -22.54 3.39 2.90
C VAL A 39 -21.69 4.60 2.56
N SER A 40 -21.04 4.61 1.39
CA SER A 40 -20.15 5.68 0.95
C SER A 40 -20.10 5.74 -0.58
N ASN A 41 -19.82 6.93 -1.09
CA ASN A 41 -19.48 7.19 -2.50
C ASN A 41 -18.05 7.73 -2.64
N LYS A 42 -17.18 7.45 -1.66
CA LYS A 42 -15.80 7.93 -1.63
C LYS A 42 -14.81 6.75 -1.62
N LEU A 43 -15.07 5.79 -2.51
CA LEU A 43 -14.16 4.67 -2.76
C LEU A 43 -12.96 5.16 -3.55
N ASP A 44 -11.76 4.83 -3.09
CA ASP A 44 -10.51 5.32 -3.64
C ASP A 44 -9.47 4.20 -3.76
N TYR A 45 -8.54 4.36 -4.67
CA TYR A 45 -7.44 3.44 -4.94
C TYR A 45 -6.13 3.97 -4.33
N GLU A 46 -5.26 3.07 -3.97
CA GLU A 46 -3.88 3.35 -3.55
C GLU A 46 -2.97 2.22 -4.06
N GLY A 47 -2.32 2.44 -5.22
CA GLY A 47 -1.32 1.50 -5.74
C GLY A 47 -0.08 1.50 -4.84
N GLU A 48 0.32 0.30 -4.40
CA GLU A 48 1.41 0.15 -3.44
C GLU A 48 2.32 -1.03 -3.77
N LEU A 49 3.61 -0.86 -3.51
CA LEU A 49 4.48 -2.00 -3.28
C LEU A 49 4.05 -2.68 -1.99
N ALA A 50 3.95 -3.99 -1.98
CA ALA A 50 3.77 -4.77 -0.77
C ALA A 50 4.89 -5.81 -0.65
N PHE A 51 5.23 -6.16 0.59
CA PHE A 51 6.18 -7.24 0.86
C PHE A 51 5.63 -8.22 1.89
N ILE A 52 6.08 -9.46 1.82
CA ILE A 52 5.62 -10.56 2.66
C ILE A 52 6.76 -11.00 3.58
N ILE A 53 6.47 -11.17 4.86
CA ILE A 53 7.41 -11.74 5.82
C ILE A 53 7.57 -13.24 5.56
N GLY A 54 8.80 -13.71 5.46
CA GLY A 54 9.13 -15.12 5.23
C GLY A 54 9.62 -15.85 6.48
N LYS A 55 10.08 -15.12 7.47
CA LYS A 55 10.64 -15.70 8.71
C LYS A 55 10.07 -14.96 9.92
N LYS A 56 9.62 -15.73 10.92
CA LYS A 56 9.24 -15.17 12.23
C LYS A 56 10.39 -14.36 12.80
N CYS A 57 10.13 -13.10 13.13
CA CYS A 57 11.18 -12.20 13.58
C CYS A 57 10.69 -11.14 14.55
N ARG A 58 11.63 -10.62 15.33
CA ARG A 58 11.44 -9.51 16.27
C ARG A 58 12.75 -8.78 16.49
N HIS A 59 12.67 -7.45 16.71
CA HIS A 59 13.84 -6.57 16.91
C HIS A 59 14.89 -6.71 15.80
N VAL A 60 14.43 -6.73 14.54
CA VAL A 60 15.30 -6.87 13.37
C VAL A 60 15.90 -5.51 13.03
N PRO A 61 17.23 -5.35 13.04
CA PRO A 61 17.85 -4.12 12.59
C PRO A 61 17.71 -3.96 11.08
N ARG A 62 17.71 -2.73 10.58
CA ARG A 62 17.46 -2.41 9.17
C ARG A 62 18.34 -3.21 8.20
N GLU A 63 19.63 -3.38 8.52
CA GLU A 63 20.61 -4.11 7.71
C GLU A 63 20.30 -5.61 7.57
N GLU A 64 19.53 -6.18 8.50
CA GLU A 64 19.10 -7.58 8.49
C GLU A 64 17.68 -7.77 7.90
N ALA A 65 16.96 -6.69 7.62
CA ALA A 65 15.56 -6.73 7.22
C ALA A 65 15.34 -7.56 5.93
N LYS A 66 16.25 -7.48 4.96
CA LYS A 66 16.18 -8.28 3.73
C LYS A 66 16.12 -9.79 4.01
N ASN A 67 16.75 -10.27 5.06
CA ASN A 67 16.86 -11.69 5.39
C ASN A 67 15.54 -12.30 5.91
N VAL A 68 14.57 -11.47 6.28
CA VAL A 68 13.26 -11.90 6.80
C VAL A 68 12.11 -11.69 5.82
N ILE A 69 12.34 -10.97 4.72
CA ILE A 69 11.37 -10.76 3.64
C ILE A 69 11.39 -11.98 2.70
N LEU A 70 10.22 -12.57 2.43
CA LEU A 70 10.03 -13.63 1.46
C LEU A 70 10.11 -13.08 0.03
N GLY A 71 9.40 -11.99 -0.24
CA GLY A 71 9.28 -11.41 -1.56
C GLY A 71 8.33 -10.23 -1.59
N TYR A 72 8.05 -9.76 -2.79
CA TYR A 72 7.30 -8.54 -3.07
C TYR A 72 6.15 -8.83 -4.03
N CYS A 73 5.10 -8.02 -3.94
CA CYS A 73 3.98 -8.08 -4.88
C CYS A 73 3.34 -6.70 -5.06
N VAL A 74 2.49 -6.58 -6.06
CA VAL A 74 1.62 -5.42 -6.25
C VAL A 74 0.45 -5.51 -5.29
N SER A 75 0.00 -4.39 -4.73
CA SER A 75 -1.22 -4.32 -3.93
C SER A 75 -1.99 -3.03 -4.19
N ASN A 76 -3.26 -3.02 -3.82
CA ASN A 76 -4.12 -1.84 -3.79
C ASN A 76 -4.69 -1.66 -2.38
N ASP A 77 -4.26 -0.64 -1.66
CA ASP A 77 -4.83 -0.29 -0.35
C ASP A 77 -6.13 0.51 -0.53
N VAL A 78 -7.16 -0.20 -1.02
CA VAL A 78 -8.46 0.40 -1.30
C VAL A 78 -9.05 1.04 -0.04
N SER A 79 -9.51 2.28 -0.19
CA SER A 79 -9.86 3.16 0.92
C SER A 79 -11.28 3.73 0.76
N VAL A 80 -12.02 3.77 1.83
CA VAL A 80 -13.30 4.49 1.92
C VAL A 80 -13.05 5.77 2.69
N ARG A 81 -12.80 6.87 1.97
CA ARG A 81 -12.19 8.10 2.53
C ARG A 81 -12.98 8.76 3.65
N ASP A 82 -14.28 8.86 3.53
CA ASP A 82 -15.13 9.43 4.58
C ASP A 82 -15.18 8.55 5.84
N TRP A 83 -14.96 7.23 5.71
CA TRP A 83 -14.81 6.33 6.84
C TRP A 83 -13.40 6.36 7.44
N GLN A 84 -12.38 6.47 6.59
CA GLN A 84 -11.00 6.64 7.02
C GLN A 84 -10.82 7.87 7.92
N MET A 85 -11.46 8.97 7.56
CA MET A 85 -11.30 10.26 8.25
C MET A 85 -12.18 10.42 9.50
N ARG A 86 -13.01 9.44 9.85
CA ARG A 86 -13.88 9.50 11.04
C ARG A 86 -13.10 9.43 12.35
N VAL A 87 -12.02 8.68 12.37
CA VAL A 87 -11.17 8.46 13.54
C VAL A 87 -9.70 8.38 13.14
N PRO A 88 -8.77 8.72 14.03
CA PRO A 88 -7.34 8.76 13.71
C PRO A 88 -6.72 7.41 13.32
N THR A 89 -7.34 6.29 13.66
CA THR A 89 -6.76 4.95 13.46
C THR A 89 -6.86 4.42 12.02
N PHE A 90 -7.68 5.03 11.17
CA PHE A 90 -7.91 4.68 9.77
C PHE A 90 -8.47 3.27 9.51
N THR A 91 -8.28 2.32 10.42
CA THR A 91 -8.52 0.88 10.26
C THR A 91 -9.87 0.56 9.59
N ILE A 92 -10.98 1.19 10.01
CA ILE A 92 -12.30 0.87 9.45
C ILE A 92 -12.42 1.31 7.99
N GLY A 93 -11.95 2.50 7.63
CA GLY A 93 -11.96 2.99 6.25
C GLY A 93 -11.05 2.20 5.30
N LYS A 94 -10.14 1.42 5.85
CA LYS A 94 -9.16 0.59 5.14
C LYS A 94 -9.51 -0.91 5.13
N SER A 95 -10.62 -1.33 5.76
CA SER A 95 -10.90 -2.74 6.08
C SER A 95 -12.24 -3.27 5.56
N PHE A 96 -12.87 -2.61 4.59
CA PHE A 96 -14.05 -3.19 3.94
C PHE A 96 -13.66 -4.49 3.22
N ASP A 97 -14.59 -5.43 3.12
CA ASP A 97 -14.36 -6.69 2.43
C ASP A 97 -13.88 -6.46 1.00
N THR A 98 -12.92 -7.23 0.53
CA THR A 98 -12.26 -7.14 -0.79
C THR A 98 -11.42 -5.87 -1.04
N HIS A 99 -11.21 -5.02 -0.05
CA HIS A 99 -10.49 -3.75 -0.20
C HIS A 99 -8.97 -3.87 -0.06
N CYS A 100 -8.40 -5.07 -0.28
CA CYS A 100 -6.96 -5.30 -0.34
C CYS A 100 -6.60 -6.37 -1.37
N PRO A 101 -6.83 -6.13 -2.67
CA PRO A 101 -6.33 -7.04 -3.68
C PRO A 101 -4.80 -6.98 -3.73
N PHE A 102 -4.15 -8.14 -3.86
CA PHE A 102 -2.70 -8.24 -4.01
C PHE A 102 -2.28 -9.43 -4.88
N GLY A 103 -1.14 -9.34 -5.51
CA GLY A 103 -0.63 -10.33 -6.46
C GLY A 103 -0.31 -9.69 -7.81
N PRO A 104 -0.35 -10.46 -8.94
CA PRO A 104 -0.79 -11.85 -9.10
C PRO A 104 0.21 -12.89 -8.59
N SER A 105 1.45 -12.51 -8.39
CA SER A 105 2.52 -13.36 -7.87
C SER A 105 3.25 -12.67 -6.73
N ILE A 106 3.93 -13.47 -5.92
CA ILE A 106 4.97 -13.01 -5.00
C ILE A 106 6.29 -13.31 -5.70
N VAL A 107 7.01 -12.27 -6.09
CA VAL A 107 8.37 -12.39 -6.63
C VAL A 107 9.33 -12.43 -5.46
N THR A 108 10.14 -13.48 -5.39
CA THR A 108 11.02 -13.70 -4.23
C THR A 108 12.13 -12.65 -4.13
N SER A 109 12.58 -12.38 -2.92
CA SER A 109 13.52 -11.27 -2.65
C SER A 109 14.90 -11.41 -3.32
N ASP A 110 15.24 -12.59 -3.80
CA ASP A 110 16.46 -12.87 -4.57
C ASP A 110 16.31 -12.55 -6.07
N GLU A 111 15.08 -12.49 -6.59
CA GLU A 111 14.79 -12.11 -7.96
C GLU A 111 14.64 -10.59 -8.16
N ILE A 112 14.41 -9.82 -7.10
CA ILE A 112 14.30 -8.36 -7.16
C ILE A 112 15.66 -7.73 -6.89
N SER A 113 16.15 -6.97 -7.87
CA SER A 113 17.47 -6.35 -7.82
C SER A 113 17.56 -5.30 -6.71
N ASP A 114 16.58 -4.37 -6.68
CA ASP A 114 16.44 -3.33 -5.66
C ASP A 114 14.96 -2.95 -5.46
N PRO A 115 14.32 -3.37 -4.36
CA PRO A 115 12.92 -3.05 -4.10
C PRO A 115 12.66 -1.55 -3.88
N HIS A 116 13.73 -0.77 -3.71
CA HIS A 116 13.63 0.68 -3.51
C HIS A 116 13.92 1.47 -4.81
N ASN A 117 13.87 0.81 -5.97
CA ASN A 117 14.01 1.47 -7.27
C ASN A 117 13.13 0.81 -8.34
N LEU A 118 11.86 0.59 -8.04
CA LEU A 118 10.85 0.03 -8.95
C LEU A 118 9.88 1.11 -9.39
N ASP A 119 9.58 1.17 -10.68
CA ASP A 119 8.54 2.08 -11.18
C ASP A 119 7.17 1.54 -10.80
N ILE A 120 6.29 2.40 -10.30
CA ILE A 120 4.92 2.08 -9.93
C ILE A 120 3.95 2.99 -10.67
N LYS A 121 2.93 2.37 -11.27
CA LYS A 121 1.89 3.08 -12.03
C LYS A 121 0.51 2.55 -11.67
N THR A 122 -0.44 3.48 -11.51
CA THR A 122 -1.87 3.17 -11.38
C THR A 122 -2.66 3.85 -12.49
N GLU A 123 -3.48 3.07 -13.18
CA GLU A 123 -4.40 3.54 -14.22
C GLU A 123 -5.84 3.26 -13.77
N VAL A 124 -6.74 4.22 -14.01
CA VAL A 124 -8.18 4.05 -13.83
C VAL A 124 -8.84 4.23 -15.20
N ASN A 125 -9.50 3.18 -15.69
CA ASN A 125 -10.12 3.17 -17.03
C ASN A 125 -9.15 3.52 -18.17
N GLY A 126 -7.87 3.19 -18.01
CA GLY A 126 -6.80 3.48 -18.97
C GLY A 126 -6.20 4.89 -18.83
N GLU A 127 -6.69 5.72 -17.93
CA GLU A 127 -6.07 7.00 -17.58
C GLU A 127 -5.04 6.82 -16.48
N VAL A 128 -3.82 7.32 -16.68
CA VAL A 128 -2.76 7.27 -15.67
C VAL A 128 -3.09 8.25 -14.54
N ARG A 129 -3.20 7.72 -13.33
CA ARG A 129 -3.52 8.48 -12.12
C ARG A 129 -2.34 8.60 -11.17
N GLN A 130 -1.56 7.55 -11.05
CA GLN A 130 -0.33 7.55 -10.27
C GLN A 130 0.82 7.10 -11.16
N ASP A 131 1.95 7.80 -11.10
CA ASP A 131 3.18 7.46 -11.83
C ASP A 131 4.36 7.91 -10.97
N SER A 132 5.09 6.95 -10.41
CA SER A 132 6.16 7.21 -9.44
C SER A 132 7.17 6.07 -9.42
N ASN A 133 8.06 6.10 -8.45
CA ASN A 133 9.06 5.07 -8.22
C ASN A 133 9.23 4.83 -6.72
N THR A 134 9.49 3.60 -6.30
CA THR A 134 9.64 3.21 -4.88
C THR A 134 10.79 3.90 -4.17
N LYS A 135 11.74 4.51 -4.90
CA LYS A 135 12.78 5.38 -4.30
C LYS A 135 12.21 6.62 -3.60
N ASN A 136 10.96 6.99 -3.89
CA ASN A 136 10.26 8.12 -3.27
C ASN A 136 9.50 7.72 -1.99
N LEU A 137 9.58 6.46 -1.55
CA LEU A 137 9.03 6.04 -0.27
C LEU A 137 9.67 6.84 0.87
N ILE A 138 8.84 7.37 1.78
CA ILE A 138 9.32 8.10 2.96
C ILE A 138 10.04 7.14 3.91
N PHE A 139 9.47 5.95 4.07
CA PHE A 139 10.07 4.83 4.79
C PHE A 139 10.20 3.66 3.84
N ASP A 140 11.40 3.18 3.64
CA ASP A 140 11.65 2.01 2.78
C ASP A 140 11.22 0.70 3.46
N CYS A 141 11.17 -0.39 2.69
CA CYS A 141 10.74 -1.71 3.19
C CYS A 141 11.54 -2.15 4.43
N PHE A 142 12.83 -1.87 4.46
CA PHE A 142 13.72 -2.31 5.55
C PHE A 142 13.51 -1.49 6.82
N GLN A 143 13.26 -0.17 6.68
CA GLN A 143 12.87 0.70 7.78
C GLN A 143 11.51 0.29 8.38
N LEU A 144 10.57 -0.13 7.54
CA LEU A 144 9.27 -0.64 8.01
C LEU A 144 9.42 -1.94 8.80
N VAL A 145 10.25 -2.90 8.34
CA VAL A 145 10.56 -4.13 9.09
C VAL A 145 11.17 -3.80 10.44
N GLU A 146 12.19 -2.94 10.49
CA GLU A 146 12.84 -2.52 11.74
C GLU A 146 11.82 -1.90 12.70
N HIS A 147 11.03 -0.94 12.22
CA HIS A 147 10.03 -0.23 13.03
C HIS A 147 8.97 -1.18 13.59
N LEU A 148 8.34 -2.00 12.74
CA LEU A 148 7.28 -2.92 13.13
C LEU A 148 7.78 -3.99 14.08
N SER A 149 8.94 -4.62 13.76
CA SER A 149 9.51 -5.69 14.58
C SER A 149 10.00 -5.22 15.95
N THR A 150 10.21 -3.92 16.14
CA THR A 150 10.48 -3.34 17.46
C THR A 150 9.26 -3.42 18.37
N SER A 151 8.06 -3.21 17.82
CA SER A 151 6.81 -3.16 18.58
C SER A 151 6.19 -4.55 18.82
N PHE A 152 6.18 -5.42 17.81
CA PHE A 152 5.57 -6.75 17.86
C PHE A 152 6.33 -7.77 17.01
N THR A 153 6.03 -9.05 17.22
CA THR A 153 6.57 -10.12 16.37
C THR A 153 5.90 -10.09 15.01
N LEU A 154 6.71 -10.14 13.95
CA LEU A 154 6.26 -10.39 12.60
C LEU A 154 6.27 -11.89 12.34
N GLU A 155 5.17 -12.41 11.79
CA GLU A 155 4.99 -13.82 11.48
C GLU A 155 5.12 -14.10 9.97
N PRO A 156 5.57 -15.30 9.57
CA PRO A 156 5.55 -15.68 8.16
C PRO A 156 4.14 -15.55 7.56
N GLY A 157 4.05 -14.86 6.42
CA GLY A 157 2.78 -14.57 5.76
C GLY A 157 2.19 -13.20 6.09
N ASP A 158 2.76 -12.44 7.04
CA ASP A 158 2.36 -11.05 7.23
C ASP A 158 2.62 -10.26 5.95
N LEU A 159 1.57 -9.60 5.44
CA LEU A 159 1.61 -8.72 4.28
C LEU A 159 1.72 -7.26 4.76
N ILE A 160 2.75 -6.58 4.33
CA ILE A 160 3.00 -5.18 4.68
C ILE A 160 2.94 -4.32 3.41
N LEU A 161 2.03 -3.36 3.39
CA LEU A 161 1.87 -2.36 2.36
C LEU A 161 2.72 -1.14 2.73
N THR A 162 3.40 -0.53 1.73
CA THR A 162 4.47 0.45 1.99
C THR A 162 4.04 1.91 1.88
N GLY A 163 2.80 2.15 1.49
CA GLY A 163 2.29 3.49 1.21
C GLY A 163 2.27 3.83 -0.28
N THR A 164 1.35 4.69 -0.64
CA THR A 164 1.01 5.05 -2.02
C THR A 164 1.60 6.40 -2.42
N PRO A 165 1.97 6.60 -3.69
CA PRO A 165 2.36 7.91 -4.22
C PRO A 165 1.16 8.84 -4.39
N GLY A 166 1.40 10.10 -4.78
CA GLY A 166 0.37 11.06 -5.18
C GLY A 166 -0.46 10.60 -6.37
N GLY A 167 -1.65 11.21 -6.57
CA GLY A 167 -2.57 10.89 -7.66
C GLY A 167 -3.78 10.05 -7.24
N VAL A 168 -4.01 9.86 -5.94
CA VAL A 168 -5.22 9.22 -5.40
C VAL A 168 -6.45 10.10 -5.57
N GLY A 169 -7.65 9.49 -5.63
CA GLY A 169 -8.89 10.19 -5.96
C GLY A 169 -9.32 11.24 -4.95
N ILE A 170 -8.90 11.17 -3.69
CA ILE A 170 -9.21 12.20 -2.69
C ILE A 170 -8.58 13.55 -3.02
N ALA A 171 -7.49 13.60 -3.77
CA ALA A 171 -6.78 14.83 -4.11
C ALA A 171 -7.62 15.78 -4.98
N ASP A 172 -8.38 15.22 -5.90
CA ASP A 172 -9.20 15.95 -6.87
C ASP A 172 -10.71 15.64 -6.78
N ASN A 173 -11.15 14.93 -5.73
CA ASN A 173 -12.51 14.42 -5.53
C ASN A 173 -12.99 13.48 -6.66
N ASN A 174 -12.08 12.80 -7.33
CA ASN A 174 -12.39 11.84 -8.39
C ASN A 174 -12.36 10.40 -7.88
N PHE A 175 -13.40 10.01 -7.17
CA PHE A 175 -13.55 8.70 -6.55
C PHE A 175 -14.01 7.64 -7.56
N LEU A 176 -13.68 6.38 -7.26
CA LEU A 176 -14.11 5.23 -8.04
C LEU A 176 -15.63 5.07 -8.04
N LYS A 177 -16.13 4.58 -9.16
CA LYS A 177 -17.55 4.31 -9.39
C LYS A 177 -17.72 2.86 -9.82
N LYS A 178 -18.93 2.36 -9.65
CA LYS A 178 -19.27 1.03 -10.12
C LYS A 178 -18.96 0.87 -11.62
N GLY A 179 -18.18 -0.15 -11.94
CA GLY A 179 -17.75 -0.47 -13.31
C GLY A 179 -16.39 0.12 -13.69
N ASP A 180 -15.78 0.92 -12.82
CA ASP A 180 -14.41 1.37 -13.05
C ASP A 180 -13.42 0.21 -12.96
N ASN A 181 -12.40 0.27 -13.80
CA ASN A 181 -11.29 -0.67 -13.80
C ASN A 181 -10.04 0.01 -13.29
N VAL A 182 -9.43 -0.55 -12.25
CA VAL A 182 -8.15 -0.08 -11.69
C VAL A 182 -7.08 -1.07 -12.08
N LYS A 183 -6.02 -0.60 -12.73
CA LYS A 183 -4.83 -1.39 -13.05
C LYS A 183 -3.62 -0.78 -12.36
N ILE A 184 -2.93 -1.60 -11.58
CA ILE A 184 -1.67 -1.23 -10.93
C ILE A 184 -0.58 -2.13 -11.49
N SER A 185 0.55 -1.53 -11.81
CA SER A 185 1.74 -2.24 -12.29
C SER A 185 2.98 -1.72 -11.57
N ILE A 186 3.89 -2.65 -11.26
CA ILE A 186 5.20 -2.33 -10.69
C ILE A 186 6.24 -3.08 -11.51
N SER A 187 7.31 -2.37 -11.93
CA SER A 187 8.39 -3.00 -12.68
C SER A 187 8.95 -4.22 -11.93
N GLU A 188 9.31 -5.27 -12.65
CA GLU A 188 9.76 -6.58 -12.14
C GLU A 188 8.66 -7.42 -11.42
N LEU A 189 7.48 -6.85 -11.11
CA LEU A 189 6.41 -7.55 -10.37
C LEU A 189 5.15 -7.82 -11.22
N GLY A 190 4.92 -7.05 -12.27
CA GLY A 190 3.74 -7.14 -13.13
C GLY A 190 2.81 -5.94 -13.07
#